data_06e7309671ba1c3e912653b2cc54ee46
#
_entry.id   06e7309671ba1c3e912653b2cc54ee46
#
_cell.length_a   1.000
_cell.length_b   1.000
_cell.length_c   1.000
_cell.angle_alpha   90.00
_cell.angle_beta   90.00
_cell.angle_gamma   90.00
#
_symmetry.space_group_name_H-M   'P 1'
#
loop_
_entity.id
_entity.type
_entity.pdbx_description
1 polymer ?
#
loop_
_entity_poly.entity_id
_entity_poly.type
_entity_poly.pdbx_seq_one_letter_code
_entity_poly.pdbx_strand_id
1 'polypeptide(L)'
;MFRGQNLERDAFSTAELYPAVIGEDSFYMFLARQGRKFFRDRDFADFYHPTMGRPSVPPSILMRTLLLQMYDRVSDEEATRRVRTDLAWKAALNLAPDEVPFRAKSTLVVFRAKLLASGRARELFERAVREIEAAYNLKKRGPAGGKRIALDTTPVFGRGAVKDVFNLLADLVKQIVIHVATALGYKPADWARRNGFGQYFGKSFKGMCRINWDDPEEREKLLAQVLADARRIQQLAREVMERGKHRRLSQRHQEDLEDRLGLLEEIVTQNVEKRADGSVKVKQGVARDRIVSTTDPEMRHGRKSTSQRFDGYKLAVAVDVETQLITAVEVLPANAHDSTAAEPLVEGTERATGQRVTEIIGDSAFGDAQSRARWQERGVGVTAKVPKVPPGERFGKEDFELGPDEQWLKCPAGRVTYKWYRSRVKIGGNVYETKRFVFPAEWCSVCPLRSRCVREPCRRGRVVTLHPFESLLRAARREQETEAFRQRYRKRLVVEHRIARLIQLGMRQARYFGRRKVLLQALLTAMVANLSLFWSFSLAETLHSSLSFVFLAGHLVMIASAAALLRQVPLPVTLRQAL
;
A
#
# COMPACT_ATOMS: atom_id res chain seq x y z
N MET A 1 3.28 31.26 14.29
CA MET A 1 4.37 31.10 15.26
C MET A 1 4.37 29.67 15.78
N PHE A 2 5.53 29.05 15.89
CA PHE A 2 5.68 27.72 16.50
C PHE A 2 5.35 27.76 17.99
N ARG A 3 4.61 26.77 18.49
CA ARG A 3 4.33 26.58 19.90
C ARG A 3 4.31 25.09 20.24
N GLY A 4 5.10 24.68 21.22
CA GLY A 4 5.07 23.33 21.79
C GLY A 4 4.01 23.15 22.86
N GLN A 5 3.75 21.91 23.27
CA GLN A 5 2.85 21.58 24.37
C GLN A 5 3.48 22.03 25.70
N ASN A 6 2.69 22.66 26.59
CA ASN A 6 3.16 23.03 27.93
C ASN A 6 3.18 21.80 28.83
N LEU A 7 4.35 21.41 29.31
CA LEU A 7 4.56 20.24 30.16
C LEU A 7 4.25 20.49 31.65
N GLU A 8 4.24 21.75 32.08
CA GLU A 8 3.91 22.12 33.48
C GLU A 8 2.48 21.75 33.87
N ARG A 9 1.61 21.57 32.88
CA ARG A 9 0.21 21.16 33.08
C ARG A 9 -0.01 19.66 33.12
N ASP A 10 1.02 18.84 33.03
CA ASP A 10 0.86 17.38 32.95
C ASP A 10 0.19 16.78 34.19
N ALA A 11 0.47 17.33 35.40
CA ALA A 11 -0.18 16.92 36.62
C ALA A 11 -1.73 17.12 36.63
N PHE A 12 -2.23 18.00 35.77
CA PHE A 12 -3.67 18.26 35.58
C PHE A 12 -4.20 17.62 34.29
N SER A 13 -3.43 16.74 33.67
CA SER A 13 -3.88 16.04 32.48
C SER A 13 -5.00 15.04 32.81
N THR A 14 -5.87 14.80 31.84
CA THR A 14 -6.95 13.80 31.98
C THR A 14 -6.39 12.40 32.26
N ALA A 15 -5.18 12.10 31.79
CA ALA A 15 -4.51 10.84 32.04
C ALA A 15 -4.14 10.65 33.53
N GLU A 16 -3.71 11.72 34.20
CA GLU A 16 -3.37 11.69 35.63
C GLU A 16 -4.60 11.75 36.52
N LEU A 17 -5.62 12.54 36.13
CA LEU A 17 -6.81 12.74 36.93
C LEU A 17 -7.83 11.58 36.89
N TYR A 18 -7.91 10.86 35.75
CA TYR A 18 -8.95 9.86 35.51
C TYR A 18 -8.44 8.52 34.96
N PRO A 19 -7.32 7.97 35.45
CA PRO A 19 -6.73 6.76 34.86
C PRO A 19 -7.67 5.56 34.93
N ALA A 20 -8.35 5.38 36.05
CA ALA A 20 -9.30 4.26 36.25
C ALA A 20 -10.52 4.34 35.31
N VAL A 21 -11.03 5.55 35.03
CA VAL A 21 -12.17 5.76 34.12
C VAL A 21 -11.83 5.43 32.68
N ILE A 22 -10.59 5.75 32.27
CA ILE A 22 -10.11 5.53 30.90
C ILE A 22 -9.64 4.08 30.69
N GLY A 23 -9.28 3.40 31.78
CA GLY A 23 -8.64 2.09 31.82
C GLY A 23 -7.13 2.21 31.67
N GLU A 24 -6.40 1.93 32.75
CA GLU A 24 -4.93 2.10 32.81
C GLU A 24 -4.17 1.34 31.72
N ASP A 25 -4.70 0.19 31.33
CA ASP A 25 -4.15 -0.68 30.28
C ASP A 25 -4.69 -0.37 28.88
N SER A 26 -5.43 0.74 28.69
CA SER A 26 -5.97 1.12 27.39
C SER A 26 -4.87 1.66 26.46
N PHE A 27 -5.10 1.55 25.13
CA PHE A 27 -4.24 2.16 24.13
C PHE A 27 -4.16 3.70 24.27
N TYR A 28 -5.20 4.33 24.80
CA TYR A 28 -5.21 5.77 25.06
C TYR A 28 -4.22 6.14 26.17
N MET A 29 -4.16 5.37 27.26
CA MET A 29 -3.19 5.56 28.34
C MET A 29 -1.78 5.21 27.90
N PHE A 30 -1.60 4.20 27.03
CA PHE A 30 -0.32 3.95 26.39
C PHE A 30 0.16 5.16 25.59
N LEU A 31 -0.70 5.79 24.77
CA LEU A 31 -0.36 7.02 24.04
C LEU A 31 -0.09 8.22 24.95
N ALA A 32 -0.78 8.34 26.08
CA ALA A 32 -0.49 9.37 27.08
C ALA A 32 0.95 9.24 27.60
N ARG A 33 1.37 8.03 27.96
CA ARG A 33 2.69 7.72 28.55
C ARG A 33 3.83 7.76 27.53
N GLN A 34 3.60 7.28 26.31
CA GLN A 34 4.64 7.05 25.31
C GLN A 34 4.56 7.98 24.09
N GLY A 35 3.39 8.55 23.77
CA GLY A 35 3.15 9.25 22.51
C GLY A 35 4.10 10.42 22.24
N ARG A 36 4.54 11.16 23.28
CA ARG A 36 5.49 12.26 23.15
C ARG A 36 6.91 11.80 22.83
N LYS A 37 7.29 10.56 23.14
CA LYS A 37 8.59 10.00 22.75
C LYS A 37 8.68 9.83 21.26
N PHE A 38 7.60 9.33 20.64
CA PHE A 38 7.51 9.10 19.20
C PHE A 38 7.27 10.37 18.39
N PHE A 39 6.49 11.34 18.93
CA PHE A 39 6.03 12.53 18.20
C PHE A 39 6.31 13.79 19.01
N ARG A 40 7.48 14.39 18.82
CA ARG A 40 7.94 15.57 19.55
C ARG A 40 7.54 16.83 18.79
N ASP A 41 7.14 17.89 19.48
CA ASP A 41 6.76 19.17 18.82
C ASP A 41 7.90 19.72 17.95
N ARG A 42 9.15 19.61 18.38
CA ARG A 42 10.34 20.05 17.64
C ARG A 42 10.50 19.39 16.26
N ASP A 43 9.93 18.20 16.06
CA ASP A 43 10.00 17.48 14.78
C ASP A 43 9.21 18.19 13.67
N PHE A 44 8.41 19.19 14.02
CA PHE A 44 7.52 19.94 13.13
C PHE A 44 7.78 21.45 13.21
N ALA A 45 8.88 21.89 13.83
CA ALA A 45 9.17 23.30 14.04
C ALA A 45 9.24 24.08 12.70
N ASP A 46 9.78 23.43 11.67
CA ASP A 46 9.89 23.95 10.30
C ASP A 46 8.54 24.18 9.60
N PHE A 47 7.44 23.64 10.14
CA PHE A 47 6.09 23.89 9.61
C PHE A 47 5.55 25.29 9.95
N TYR A 48 6.21 26.01 10.83
CA TYR A 48 5.73 27.27 11.41
C TYR A 48 6.82 28.31 11.45
N HIS A 49 6.43 29.59 11.32
CA HIS A 49 7.36 30.67 11.54
C HIS A 49 7.80 30.72 13.03
N PRO A 50 9.08 30.94 13.35
CA PRO A 50 9.56 30.92 14.74
C PRO A 50 8.85 31.94 15.63
N THR A 51 8.64 33.17 15.15
CA THR A 51 8.23 34.32 15.96
C THR A 51 6.98 35.03 15.47
N MET A 52 6.59 34.86 14.19
CA MET A 52 5.48 35.64 13.61
C MET A 52 4.20 34.82 13.45
N GLY A 53 3.06 35.49 13.55
CA GLY A 53 1.73 34.94 13.37
C GLY A 53 1.09 34.39 14.64
N ARG A 54 -0.12 33.86 14.51
CA ARG A 54 -0.83 33.23 15.62
C ARG A 54 -0.08 32.00 16.11
N PRO A 55 0.01 31.77 17.44
CA PRO A 55 0.58 30.54 17.99
C PRO A 55 -0.09 29.29 17.43
N SER A 56 0.71 28.29 17.02
CA SER A 56 0.20 27.03 16.52
C SER A 56 -0.47 26.21 17.63
N VAL A 57 -1.40 25.33 17.23
CA VAL A 57 -1.69 24.16 18.05
C VAL A 57 -0.41 23.32 18.11
N PRO A 58 0.00 22.81 19.29
CA PRO A 58 1.18 21.96 19.39
C PRO A 58 1.12 20.80 18.38
N PRO A 59 2.13 20.67 17.51
CA PRO A 59 2.08 19.69 16.41
C PRO A 59 2.00 18.24 16.88
N SER A 60 2.59 17.94 18.05
CA SER A 60 2.51 16.60 18.68
C SER A 60 1.06 16.22 19.02
N ILE A 61 0.23 17.17 19.41
CA ILE A 61 -1.20 16.97 19.64
C ILE A 61 -1.89 16.65 18.30
N LEU A 62 -1.60 17.43 17.24
CA LEU A 62 -2.20 17.19 15.93
C LEU A 62 -1.80 15.83 15.36
N MET A 63 -0.53 15.46 15.48
CA MET A 63 -0.05 14.15 15.00
C MET A 63 -0.72 13.00 15.76
N ARG A 64 -0.77 13.04 17.09
CA ARG A 64 -1.47 12.03 17.89
C ARG A 64 -2.97 12.01 17.61
N THR A 65 -3.59 13.17 17.36
CA THR A 65 -4.99 13.24 16.90
C THR A 65 -5.20 12.49 15.59
N LEU A 66 -4.29 12.60 14.61
CA LEU A 66 -4.38 11.84 13.36
C LEU A 66 -4.23 10.32 13.60
N LEU A 67 -3.40 9.90 14.55
CA LEU A 67 -3.29 8.49 14.92
C LEU A 67 -4.56 7.96 15.59
N LEU A 68 -5.11 8.70 16.53
CA LEU A 68 -6.40 8.38 17.16
C LEU A 68 -7.53 8.32 16.13
N GLN A 69 -7.49 9.20 15.14
CA GLN A 69 -8.44 9.19 14.03
C GLN A 69 -8.37 7.89 13.19
N MET A 70 -7.17 7.33 12.99
CA MET A 70 -7.00 6.03 12.32
C MET A 70 -7.40 4.89 13.26
N TYR A 71 -7.04 4.95 14.53
CA TYR A 71 -7.36 3.92 15.52
C TYR A 71 -8.87 3.74 15.69
N ASP A 72 -9.60 4.84 15.91
CA ASP A 72 -11.06 4.85 16.11
C ASP A 72 -11.85 4.94 14.80
N ARG A 73 -11.19 5.11 13.65
CA ARG A 73 -11.79 5.17 12.32
C ARG A 73 -12.80 6.31 12.13
N VAL A 74 -12.60 7.42 12.80
CA VAL A 74 -13.54 8.55 12.80
C VAL A 74 -13.24 9.60 11.73
N SER A 75 -14.26 10.41 11.36
CA SER A 75 -14.13 11.52 10.42
C SER A 75 -13.33 12.69 11.03
N ASP A 76 -12.94 13.69 10.21
CA ASP A 76 -12.29 14.91 10.70
C ASP A 76 -13.20 15.70 11.66
N GLU A 77 -14.48 15.68 11.40
CA GLU A 77 -15.51 16.36 12.19
C GLU A 77 -15.64 15.70 13.56
N GLU A 78 -15.75 14.37 13.57
CA GLU A 78 -15.84 13.59 14.80
C GLU A 78 -14.52 13.64 15.59
N ALA A 79 -13.36 13.59 14.95
CA ALA A 79 -12.08 13.77 15.61
C ALA A 79 -11.99 15.14 16.30
N THR A 80 -12.43 16.21 15.62
CA THR A 80 -12.49 17.57 16.20
C THR A 80 -13.46 17.63 17.39
N ARG A 81 -14.58 16.91 17.35
CA ARG A 81 -15.52 16.80 18.46
C ARG A 81 -14.87 16.06 19.64
N ARG A 82 -14.28 14.88 19.41
CA ARG A 82 -13.67 14.04 20.45
C ARG A 82 -12.52 14.73 21.19
N VAL A 83 -11.65 15.42 20.50
CA VAL A 83 -10.58 16.22 21.14
C VAL A 83 -11.14 17.22 22.17
N ARG A 84 -12.39 17.65 22.01
CA ARG A 84 -13.06 18.60 22.94
C ARG A 84 -13.79 17.92 24.07
N THR A 85 -14.39 16.75 23.84
CA THR A 85 -15.43 16.16 24.70
C THR A 85 -15.13 14.75 25.20
N ASP A 86 -14.17 14.04 24.60
CA ASP A 86 -13.88 12.64 24.92
C ASP A 86 -12.68 12.56 25.88
N LEU A 87 -12.89 12.01 27.07
CA LEU A 87 -11.86 11.91 28.11
C LEU A 87 -10.71 10.99 27.69
N ALA A 88 -10.99 9.89 26.98
CA ALA A 88 -9.95 8.98 26.52
C ALA A 88 -9.03 9.67 25.49
N TRP A 89 -9.61 10.48 24.58
CA TRP A 89 -8.83 11.27 23.63
C TRP A 89 -8.01 12.36 24.33
N LYS A 90 -8.62 13.06 25.32
CA LYS A 90 -7.90 14.07 26.10
C LYS A 90 -6.73 13.45 26.85
N ALA A 91 -6.91 12.30 27.47
CA ALA A 91 -5.83 11.56 28.12
C ALA A 91 -4.71 11.23 27.14
N ALA A 92 -5.03 10.58 26.00
CA ALA A 92 -4.05 10.21 24.98
C ALA A 92 -3.25 11.40 24.44
N LEU A 93 -3.82 12.60 24.49
CA LEU A 93 -3.20 13.86 24.05
C LEU A 93 -2.51 14.63 25.19
N ASN A 94 -2.57 14.14 26.44
CA ASN A 94 -2.11 14.84 27.66
C ASN A 94 -2.74 16.23 27.79
N LEU A 95 -4.05 16.34 27.61
CA LEU A 95 -4.83 17.55 27.78
C LEU A 95 -5.53 17.55 29.13
N ALA A 96 -5.71 18.72 29.73
CA ALA A 96 -6.62 18.89 30.85
C ALA A 96 -8.09 18.68 30.41
N PRO A 97 -9.01 18.30 31.33
CA PRO A 97 -10.42 18.02 31.00
C PRO A 97 -11.15 19.20 30.34
N ASP A 98 -10.79 20.44 30.69
CA ASP A 98 -11.35 21.68 30.15
C ASP A 98 -10.59 22.21 28.91
N GLU A 99 -9.42 21.68 28.61
CA GLU A 99 -8.55 22.17 27.54
C GLU A 99 -9.12 21.81 26.15
N VAL A 100 -9.15 22.82 25.26
CA VAL A 100 -9.60 22.69 23.88
C VAL A 100 -8.54 23.23 22.93
N PRO A 101 -7.63 22.39 22.41
CA PRO A 101 -6.50 22.86 21.59
C PRO A 101 -6.93 23.45 20.24
N PHE A 102 -8.00 22.93 19.65
CA PHE A 102 -8.57 23.46 18.40
C PHE A 102 -10.07 23.14 18.28
N ARG A 103 -10.78 23.91 17.46
CA ARG A 103 -12.24 23.79 17.27
C ARG A 103 -12.65 23.50 15.82
N ALA A 104 -11.78 23.73 14.85
CA ALA A 104 -12.09 23.62 13.43
C ALA A 104 -11.39 22.44 12.77
N LYS A 105 -12.14 21.65 12.00
CA LYS A 105 -11.58 20.51 11.21
C LYS A 105 -10.52 20.95 10.20
N SER A 106 -10.56 22.20 9.73
CA SER A 106 -9.54 22.78 8.85
C SER A 106 -8.13 22.73 9.45
N THR A 107 -8.00 22.75 10.77
CA THR A 107 -6.69 22.60 11.45
C THR A 107 -6.03 21.26 11.09
N LEU A 108 -6.78 20.17 11.09
CA LEU A 108 -6.27 18.85 10.67
C LEU A 108 -5.97 18.79 9.17
N VAL A 109 -6.80 19.45 8.35
CA VAL A 109 -6.59 19.52 6.89
C VAL A 109 -5.28 20.22 6.56
N VAL A 110 -5.03 21.39 7.18
CA VAL A 110 -3.80 22.17 6.98
C VAL A 110 -2.58 21.39 7.48
N PHE A 111 -2.68 20.74 8.63
CA PHE A 111 -1.56 19.95 9.16
C PHE A 111 -1.22 18.76 8.26
N ARG A 112 -2.23 18.02 7.75
CA ARG A 112 -2.02 16.96 6.76
C ARG A 112 -1.37 17.47 5.46
N ALA A 113 -1.76 18.65 5.00
CA ALA A 113 -1.16 19.26 3.81
C ALA A 113 0.34 19.52 4.02
N LYS A 114 0.74 20.00 5.21
CA LYS A 114 2.15 20.19 5.58
C LYS A 114 2.90 18.85 5.66
N LEU A 115 2.31 17.81 6.26
CA LEU A 115 2.90 16.45 6.29
C LEU A 115 3.12 15.88 4.88
N LEU A 116 2.18 16.13 3.96
CA LEU A 116 2.28 15.69 2.56
C LEU A 116 3.37 16.44 1.80
N ALA A 117 3.47 17.76 2.01
CA ALA A 117 4.45 18.60 1.33
C ALA A 117 5.89 18.28 1.76
N SER A 118 6.10 18.01 3.05
CA SER A 118 7.43 17.79 3.64
C SER A 118 7.92 16.33 3.55
N GLY A 119 7.05 15.35 3.26
CA GLY A 119 7.40 13.93 3.39
C GLY A 119 7.57 13.42 4.83
N ARG A 120 7.36 14.29 5.83
CA ARG A 120 7.61 14.04 7.27
C ARG A 120 6.89 12.80 7.81
N ALA A 121 5.74 12.43 7.25
CA ALA A 121 5.01 11.25 7.70
C ALA A 121 5.82 9.95 7.53
N ARG A 122 6.62 9.83 6.46
CA ARG A 122 7.50 8.67 6.23
C ARG A 122 8.65 8.67 7.24
N GLU A 123 9.30 9.80 7.46
CA GLU A 123 10.38 9.92 8.45
C GLU A 123 9.92 9.53 9.86
N LEU A 124 8.72 9.99 10.25
CA LEU A 124 8.12 9.66 11.55
C LEU A 124 7.80 8.17 11.66
N PHE A 125 7.29 7.57 10.59
CA PHE A 125 7.03 6.14 10.53
C PHE A 125 8.33 5.33 10.70
N GLU A 126 9.36 5.64 9.92
CA GLU A 126 10.66 4.97 9.98
C GLU A 126 11.31 5.13 11.35
N ARG A 127 11.21 6.32 11.96
CA ARG A 127 11.70 6.56 13.32
C ARG A 127 10.91 5.76 14.36
N ALA A 128 9.59 5.70 14.26
CA ALA A 128 8.77 4.91 15.18
C ALA A 128 9.15 3.42 15.15
N VAL A 129 9.45 2.86 13.97
CA VAL A 129 9.96 1.48 13.84
C VAL A 129 11.27 1.33 14.62
N ARG A 130 12.24 2.23 14.42
CA ARG A 130 13.53 2.18 15.13
C ARG A 130 13.39 2.29 16.64
N GLU A 131 12.54 3.20 17.13
CA GLU A 131 12.32 3.41 18.56
C GLU A 131 11.64 2.19 19.20
N ILE A 132 10.67 1.56 18.52
CA ILE A 132 10.05 0.31 18.99
C ILE A 132 11.07 -0.83 19.03
N GLU A 133 11.87 -1.01 17.98
CA GLU A 133 12.93 -2.03 17.98
C GLU A 133 13.95 -1.84 19.10
N ALA A 134 14.33 -0.59 19.36
CA ALA A 134 15.27 -0.27 20.43
C ALA A 134 14.67 -0.55 21.83
N ALA A 135 13.43 -0.16 22.07
CA ALA A 135 12.76 -0.31 23.36
C ALA A 135 12.68 -1.76 23.83
N TYR A 136 12.49 -2.71 22.91
CA TYR A 136 12.40 -4.14 23.24
C TYR A 136 13.63 -4.95 22.91
N ASN A 137 14.77 -4.33 22.59
CA ASN A 137 15.93 -5.05 22.10
C ASN A 137 15.63 -6.01 20.93
N LEU A 138 14.61 -5.70 20.11
CA LEU A 138 14.15 -6.56 19.03
C LEU A 138 15.22 -6.78 17.97
N LYS A 139 16.23 -5.92 17.88
CA LYS A 139 17.40 -6.11 17.01
C LYS A 139 18.14 -7.40 17.31
N LYS A 140 18.13 -7.86 18.58
CA LYS A 140 18.77 -9.11 19.01
C LYS A 140 17.95 -10.37 18.66
N ARG A 141 16.69 -10.23 18.27
CA ARG A 141 15.80 -11.35 17.93
C ARG A 141 15.93 -11.81 16.48
N GLY A 142 16.58 -11.02 15.63
CA GLY A 142 16.84 -11.37 14.22
C GLY A 142 18.10 -12.22 14.05
N PRO A 143 18.24 -12.94 12.91
CA PRO A 143 19.46 -13.65 12.59
C PRO A 143 20.62 -12.67 12.55
N ALA A 144 21.78 -13.09 13.07
CA ALA A 144 23.00 -12.34 12.94
C ALA A 144 23.27 -12.12 11.44
N GLY A 145 23.11 -10.88 10.95
CA GLY A 145 23.43 -10.57 9.55
C GLY A 145 22.38 -9.83 8.74
N GLY A 146 21.15 -9.60 9.23
CA GLY A 146 20.19 -8.78 8.48
C GLY A 146 18.72 -9.16 8.67
N LYS A 147 17.85 -8.44 7.96
CA LYS A 147 16.38 -8.56 8.07
C LYS A 147 15.80 -9.57 7.09
N ARG A 148 14.87 -10.37 7.58
CA ARG A 148 13.99 -11.21 6.75
C ARG A 148 12.61 -10.58 6.73
N ILE A 149 12.11 -10.27 5.56
CA ILE A 149 10.82 -9.58 5.40
C ILE A 149 9.81 -10.42 4.63
N ALA A 150 8.57 -10.38 5.09
CA ALA A 150 7.44 -10.91 4.34
C ALA A 150 6.76 -9.77 3.58
N LEU A 151 6.53 -9.98 2.27
CA LEU A 151 5.88 -9.02 1.37
C LEU A 151 4.52 -9.56 0.91
N ASP A 152 3.52 -8.67 0.89
CA ASP A 152 2.23 -8.97 0.29
C ASP A 152 1.51 -7.68 -0.11
N THR A 153 0.45 -7.81 -0.92
CA THR A 153 -0.39 -6.68 -1.36
C THR A 153 -1.85 -6.91 -1.01
N THR A 154 -2.59 -5.82 -0.84
CA THR A 154 -4.03 -5.86 -0.60
C THR A 154 -4.76 -4.76 -1.37
N PRO A 155 -5.97 -5.02 -1.91
CA PRO A 155 -6.79 -3.99 -2.53
C PRO A 155 -7.18 -2.89 -1.55
N VAL A 156 -7.13 -1.65 -2.02
CA VAL A 156 -7.69 -0.46 -1.36
C VAL A 156 -8.69 0.16 -2.32
N PHE A 157 -9.97 0.12 -1.97
CA PHE A 157 -11.03 0.70 -2.79
C PHE A 157 -10.89 2.22 -2.82
N GLY A 158 -10.93 2.80 -4.02
CA GLY A 158 -10.90 4.24 -4.19
C GLY A 158 -12.24 4.90 -3.82
N ARG A 159 -12.23 6.21 -3.65
CA ARG A 159 -13.44 7.00 -3.37
C ARG A 159 -14.04 7.66 -4.61
N GLY A 160 -13.27 7.75 -5.69
CA GLY A 160 -13.74 8.35 -6.94
C GLY A 160 -14.85 7.52 -7.56
N ALA A 161 -15.88 8.18 -8.06
CA ALA A 161 -16.93 7.52 -8.81
C ALA A 161 -16.37 6.96 -10.11
N VAL A 162 -16.52 5.65 -10.33
CA VAL A 162 -16.18 4.99 -11.59
C VAL A 162 -17.23 5.30 -12.63
N LYS A 163 -16.81 5.72 -13.81
CA LYS A 163 -17.69 6.17 -14.90
C LYS A 163 -17.32 5.54 -16.23
N ASP A 164 -18.31 5.39 -17.08
CA ASP A 164 -18.11 5.06 -18.50
C ASP A 164 -17.57 6.26 -19.29
N VAL A 165 -17.17 6.04 -20.55
CA VAL A 165 -16.52 7.04 -21.39
C VAL A 165 -17.36 8.31 -21.55
N PHE A 166 -18.66 8.18 -21.79
CA PHE A 166 -19.55 9.33 -21.97
C PHE A 166 -19.64 10.19 -20.71
N ASN A 167 -19.81 9.54 -19.55
CA ASN A 167 -19.88 10.23 -18.27
C ASN A 167 -18.51 10.82 -17.87
N LEU A 168 -17.37 10.18 -18.21
CA LEU A 168 -16.04 10.77 -17.98
C LEU A 168 -15.85 12.05 -18.79
N LEU A 169 -16.17 12.03 -20.09
CA LEU A 169 -16.08 13.20 -20.96
C LEU A 169 -17.01 14.31 -20.53
N ALA A 170 -18.28 13.97 -20.26
CA ALA A 170 -19.27 14.95 -19.81
C ALA A 170 -18.90 15.62 -18.48
N ASP A 171 -18.34 14.86 -17.54
CA ASP A 171 -17.86 15.40 -16.28
C ASP A 171 -16.72 16.41 -16.48
N LEU A 172 -15.76 16.12 -17.36
CA LEU A 172 -14.65 17.03 -17.61
C LEU A 172 -15.11 18.28 -18.34
N VAL A 173 -15.99 18.16 -19.34
CA VAL A 173 -16.62 19.31 -19.96
C VAL A 173 -17.29 20.18 -18.90
N LYS A 174 -18.10 19.58 -18.00
CA LYS A 174 -18.75 20.29 -16.90
C LYS A 174 -17.74 20.97 -15.97
N GLN A 175 -16.67 20.27 -15.57
CA GLN A 175 -15.65 20.83 -14.67
C GLN A 175 -14.92 22.01 -15.32
N ILE A 176 -14.53 21.90 -16.60
CA ILE A 176 -13.87 22.99 -17.33
C ILE A 176 -14.84 24.18 -17.47
N VAL A 177 -16.12 23.94 -17.80
CA VAL A 177 -17.17 24.99 -17.86
C VAL A 177 -17.29 25.72 -16.50
N ILE A 178 -17.25 24.99 -15.38
CA ILE A 178 -17.28 25.58 -14.04
C ILE A 178 -16.08 26.51 -13.84
N HIS A 179 -14.87 26.08 -14.18
CA HIS A 179 -13.66 26.89 -14.04
C HIS A 179 -13.70 28.15 -14.95
N VAL A 180 -14.07 27.97 -16.22
CA VAL A 180 -14.19 29.07 -17.18
C VAL A 180 -15.24 30.10 -16.74
N ALA A 181 -16.44 29.67 -16.38
CA ALA A 181 -17.51 30.55 -15.94
C ALA A 181 -17.15 31.32 -14.67
N THR A 182 -16.52 30.62 -13.69
CA THR A 182 -16.05 31.22 -12.44
C THR A 182 -14.97 32.28 -12.70
N ALA A 183 -14.01 31.98 -13.59
CA ALA A 183 -12.97 32.93 -13.99
C ALA A 183 -13.53 34.18 -14.67
N LEU A 184 -14.64 34.04 -15.39
CA LEU A 184 -15.36 35.16 -16.04
C LEU A 184 -16.33 35.89 -15.10
N GLY A 185 -16.50 35.44 -13.84
CA GLY A 185 -17.38 36.05 -12.84
C GLY A 185 -18.85 35.67 -12.96
N TYR A 186 -19.17 34.59 -13.67
CA TYR A 186 -20.55 34.12 -13.86
C TYR A 186 -20.89 32.92 -12.94
N LYS A 187 -22.18 32.77 -12.65
CA LYS A 187 -22.71 31.53 -12.07
C LYS A 187 -22.59 30.40 -13.11
N PRO A 188 -21.90 29.27 -12.81
CA PRO A 188 -21.58 28.27 -13.83
C PRO A 188 -22.78 27.66 -14.56
N ALA A 189 -23.88 27.37 -13.87
CA ALA A 189 -25.06 26.77 -14.49
C ALA A 189 -25.78 27.76 -15.44
N ASP A 190 -25.80 29.06 -15.11
CA ASP A 190 -26.42 30.09 -15.95
C ASP A 190 -25.58 30.37 -17.19
N TRP A 191 -24.26 30.46 -17.02
CA TRP A 191 -23.32 30.59 -18.11
C TRP A 191 -23.38 29.41 -19.07
N ALA A 192 -23.43 28.18 -18.52
CA ALA A 192 -23.53 26.94 -19.29
C ALA A 192 -24.79 26.93 -20.19
N ARG A 193 -25.95 27.31 -19.65
CA ARG A 193 -27.20 27.38 -20.43
C ARG A 193 -27.11 28.37 -21.57
N ARG A 194 -26.55 29.56 -21.35
CA ARG A 194 -26.40 30.61 -22.37
C ARG A 194 -25.40 30.23 -23.46
N ASN A 195 -24.41 29.41 -23.14
CA ASN A 195 -23.32 29.02 -24.05
C ASN A 195 -23.46 27.62 -24.62
N GLY A 196 -24.63 26.98 -24.51
CA GLY A 196 -24.92 25.70 -25.12
C GLY A 196 -24.26 24.48 -24.40
N PHE A 197 -23.94 24.61 -23.09
CA PHE A 197 -23.43 23.53 -22.26
C PHE A 197 -24.43 23.05 -21.20
N GLY A 198 -25.69 23.46 -21.30
CA GLY A 198 -26.72 23.20 -20.29
C GLY A 198 -26.94 21.70 -20.01
N GLN A 199 -26.81 20.84 -21.03
CA GLN A 199 -26.97 19.39 -20.92
C GLN A 199 -25.97 18.72 -19.95
N TYR A 200 -24.80 19.32 -19.68
CA TYR A 200 -23.81 18.81 -18.74
C TYR A 200 -24.15 19.13 -17.28
N PHE A 201 -25.13 19.99 -17.01
CA PHE A 201 -25.51 20.44 -15.66
C PHE A 201 -26.77 19.73 -15.11
N GLY A 202 -27.31 18.74 -15.82
CA GLY A 202 -28.41 17.92 -15.34
C GLY A 202 -28.00 16.93 -14.23
N LYS A 203 -28.98 16.24 -13.67
CA LYS A 203 -28.76 15.18 -12.65
C LYS A 203 -27.93 14.01 -13.19
N SER A 204 -28.12 13.66 -14.47
CA SER A 204 -27.40 12.61 -15.18
C SER A 204 -27.22 13.03 -16.62
N PHE A 205 -26.00 13.00 -17.14
CA PHE A 205 -25.72 13.30 -18.54
C PHE A 205 -26.48 12.34 -19.46
N LYS A 206 -26.37 11.04 -19.22
CA LYS A 206 -27.10 10.03 -20.01
C LYS A 206 -28.60 10.17 -19.96
N GLY A 207 -29.16 10.57 -18.81
CA GLY A 207 -30.60 10.82 -18.68
C GLY A 207 -31.08 12.09 -19.38
N MET A 208 -30.17 13.02 -19.67
CA MET A 208 -30.48 14.23 -20.48
C MET A 208 -30.40 13.97 -21.98
N CYS A 209 -29.69 12.92 -22.40
CA CYS A 209 -29.53 12.56 -23.80
C CYS A 209 -30.70 11.66 -24.24
N ARG A 210 -31.49 12.13 -25.19
CA ARG A 210 -32.63 11.38 -25.76
C ARG A 210 -32.15 10.56 -26.96
N ILE A 211 -31.40 9.47 -26.71
CA ILE A 211 -30.88 8.55 -27.72
C ILE A 211 -31.21 7.11 -27.34
N ASN A 212 -31.28 6.23 -28.34
CA ASN A 212 -31.26 4.80 -28.11
C ASN A 212 -29.83 4.35 -27.81
N TRP A 213 -29.55 3.99 -26.54
CA TRP A 213 -28.21 3.56 -26.10
C TRP A 213 -27.76 2.21 -26.67
N ASP A 214 -28.67 1.41 -27.23
CA ASP A 214 -28.35 0.14 -27.91
C ASP A 214 -27.98 0.37 -29.38
N ASP A 215 -28.34 1.51 -29.97
CA ASP A 215 -27.97 1.90 -31.32
C ASP A 215 -26.54 2.44 -31.41
N PRO A 216 -25.63 1.76 -32.14
CA PRO A 216 -24.25 2.23 -32.31
C PRO A 216 -24.15 3.59 -33.03
N GLU A 217 -25.00 3.86 -34.02
CA GLU A 217 -24.92 5.12 -34.79
C GLU A 217 -25.34 6.33 -33.94
N GLU A 218 -26.38 6.21 -33.14
CA GLU A 218 -26.81 7.27 -32.23
C GLU A 218 -25.74 7.55 -31.17
N ARG A 219 -25.08 6.50 -30.65
CA ARG A 219 -23.95 6.67 -29.73
C ARG A 219 -22.74 7.36 -30.39
N GLU A 220 -22.42 7.02 -31.63
CA GLU A 220 -21.31 7.66 -32.37
C GLU A 220 -21.63 9.13 -32.69
N LYS A 221 -22.85 9.46 -33.06
CA LYS A 221 -23.32 10.86 -33.23
C LYS A 221 -23.21 11.67 -31.93
N LEU A 222 -23.68 11.10 -30.81
CA LEU A 222 -23.54 11.73 -29.50
C LEU A 222 -22.07 11.92 -29.11
N LEU A 223 -21.22 10.93 -29.33
CA LEU A 223 -19.79 11.02 -29.06
C LEU A 223 -19.15 12.16 -29.85
N ALA A 224 -19.47 12.28 -31.14
CA ALA A 224 -18.98 13.36 -31.98
C ALA A 224 -19.40 14.75 -31.46
N GLN A 225 -20.65 14.89 -31.00
CA GLN A 225 -21.14 16.11 -30.37
C GLN A 225 -20.40 16.46 -29.07
N VAL A 226 -20.23 15.47 -28.16
CA VAL A 226 -19.50 15.65 -26.90
C VAL A 226 -18.05 16.07 -27.15
N LEU A 227 -17.40 15.49 -28.16
CA LEU A 227 -16.04 15.86 -28.56
C LEU A 227 -15.97 17.27 -29.19
N ALA A 228 -16.98 17.69 -29.94
CA ALA A 228 -17.08 19.05 -30.45
C ALA A 228 -17.23 20.06 -29.31
N ASP A 229 -18.11 19.79 -28.35
CA ASP A 229 -18.29 20.61 -27.15
C ASP A 229 -17.01 20.65 -26.30
N ALA A 230 -16.31 19.51 -26.15
CA ALA A 230 -15.03 19.44 -25.47
C ALA A 230 -13.98 20.34 -26.12
N ARG A 231 -13.83 20.32 -27.45
CA ARG A 231 -12.89 21.20 -28.17
C ARG A 231 -13.26 22.67 -28.00
N ARG A 232 -14.54 23.01 -28.10
CA ARG A 232 -15.04 24.39 -27.91
C ARG A 232 -14.73 24.92 -26.52
N ILE A 233 -14.96 24.13 -25.47
CA ILE A 233 -14.64 24.55 -24.10
C ILE A 233 -13.15 24.60 -23.83
N GLN A 234 -12.34 23.73 -24.44
CA GLN A 234 -10.88 23.78 -24.37
C GLN A 234 -10.34 25.10 -24.97
N GLN A 235 -10.85 25.50 -26.13
CA GLN A 235 -10.46 26.75 -26.74
C GLN A 235 -10.82 27.95 -25.83
N LEU A 236 -12.07 28.03 -25.34
CA LEU A 236 -12.49 29.07 -24.41
C LEU A 236 -11.66 29.09 -23.12
N ALA A 237 -11.28 27.93 -22.60
CA ALA A 237 -10.42 27.82 -21.42
C ALA A 237 -9.03 28.40 -21.68
N ARG A 238 -8.41 28.12 -22.85
CA ARG A 238 -7.12 28.69 -23.24
C ARG A 238 -7.19 30.20 -23.40
N GLU A 239 -8.23 30.71 -24.06
CA GLU A 239 -8.47 32.17 -24.17
C GLU A 239 -8.62 32.86 -22.81
N VAL A 240 -9.34 32.21 -21.87
CA VAL A 240 -9.51 32.75 -20.51
C VAL A 240 -8.19 32.74 -19.75
N MET A 241 -7.36 31.70 -19.90
CA MET A 241 -6.03 31.65 -19.27
C MET A 241 -5.10 32.73 -19.84
N GLU A 242 -5.09 32.95 -21.14
CA GLU A 242 -4.29 34.02 -21.77
C GLU A 242 -4.72 35.41 -21.29
N ARG A 243 -6.03 35.69 -21.31
CA ARG A 243 -6.58 36.96 -20.78
C ARG A 243 -6.39 37.07 -19.26
N GLY A 244 -6.41 35.97 -18.55
CA GLY A 244 -6.24 35.87 -17.10
C GLY A 244 -4.82 36.23 -16.63
N LYS A 245 -3.78 36.06 -17.47
CA LYS A 245 -2.43 36.55 -17.21
C LYS A 245 -2.44 38.09 -17.01
N HIS A 246 -3.35 38.80 -17.68
CA HIS A 246 -3.54 40.25 -17.54
C HIS A 246 -4.50 40.66 -16.40
N ARG A 247 -5.36 39.74 -15.90
CA ARG A 247 -6.39 40.01 -14.87
C ARG A 247 -6.16 39.30 -13.53
N ARG A 248 -4.98 38.76 -13.26
CA ARG A 248 -4.59 38.09 -12.00
C ARG A 248 -5.51 36.93 -11.58
N LEU A 249 -5.84 36.01 -12.50
CA LEU A 249 -6.31 34.67 -12.07
C LEU A 249 -5.31 34.10 -11.10
N SER A 250 -5.77 33.55 -9.98
CA SER A 250 -4.85 32.93 -9.02
C SER A 250 -4.10 31.77 -9.72
N GLN A 251 -2.83 31.64 -9.42
CA GLN A 251 -1.98 30.55 -9.95
C GLN A 251 -2.66 29.18 -9.78
N ARG A 252 -3.25 28.95 -8.62
CA ARG A 252 -3.99 27.71 -8.33
C ARG A 252 -5.15 27.45 -9.30
N HIS A 253 -5.88 28.52 -9.69
CA HIS A 253 -7.00 28.37 -10.62
C HIS A 253 -6.52 28.03 -12.04
N GLN A 254 -5.36 28.56 -12.44
CA GLN A 254 -4.72 28.21 -13.71
C GLN A 254 -4.25 26.75 -13.71
N GLU A 255 -3.53 26.33 -12.64
CA GLU A 255 -3.08 24.94 -12.46
C GLU A 255 -4.26 23.95 -12.47
N ASP A 256 -5.34 24.23 -11.73
CA ASP A 256 -6.53 23.39 -11.70
C ASP A 256 -7.19 23.27 -13.09
N LEU A 257 -7.17 24.33 -13.90
CA LEU A 257 -7.74 24.33 -15.25
C LEU A 257 -6.83 23.56 -16.23
N GLU A 258 -5.51 23.76 -16.17
CA GLU A 258 -4.53 23.02 -16.96
C GLU A 258 -4.61 21.52 -16.70
N ASP A 259 -4.71 21.12 -15.43
CA ASP A 259 -4.89 19.71 -15.02
C ASP A 259 -6.16 19.09 -15.66
N ARG A 260 -7.28 19.85 -15.71
CA ARG A 260 -8.52 19.37 -16.33
C ARG A 260 -8.42 19.24 -17.85
N LEU A 261 -7.71 20.17 -18.49
CA LEU A 261 -7.46 20.12 -19.94
C LEU A 261 -6.59 18.91 -20.30
N GLY A 262 -5.49 18.69 -19.56
CA GLY A 262 -4.63 17.53 -19.75
C GLY A 262 -5.37 16.21 -19.53
N LEU A 263 -6.17 16.13 -18.48
CA LEU A 263 -6.98 14.93 -18.18
C LEU A 263 -8.02 14.64 -19.27
N LEU A 264 -8.64 15.67 -19.85
CA LEU A 264 -9.58 15.52 -20.97
C LEU A 264 -8.88 14.95 -22.21
N GLU A 265 -7.71 15.47 -22.56
CA GLU A 265 -6.90 14.97 -23.69
C GLU A 265 -6.48 13.51 -23.50
N GLU A 266 -6.08 13.14 -22.27
CA GLU A 266 -5.72 11.77 -21.93
C GLU A 266 -6.91 10.81 -22.04
N ILE A 267 -8.08 11.17 -21.51
CA ILE A 267 -9.30 10.34 -21.59
C ILE A 267 -9.75 10.18 -23.05
N VAL A 268 -9.69 11.24 -23.86
CA VAL A 268 -10.00 11.16 -25.29
C VAL A 268 -9.02 10.18 -25.98
N THR A 269 -7.72 10.36 -25.75
CA THR A 269 -6.68 9.50 -26.33
C THR A 269 -6.84 8.03 -25.94
N GLN A 270 -7.19 7.74 -24.70
CA GLN A 270 -7.38 6.38 -24.20
C GLN A 270 -8.63 5.69 -24.76
N ASN A 271 -9.72 6.44 -25.00
CA ASN A 271 -11.04 5.86 -25.22
C ASN A 271 -11.66 6.13 -26.59
N VAL A 272 -11.12 7.05 -27.39
CA VAL A 272 -11.71 7.44 -28.68
C VAL A 272 -10.80 7.03 -29.84
N GLU A 273 -11.39 6.44 -30.85
CA GLU A 273 -10.76 6.10 -32.13
C GLU A 273 -11.37 6.95 -33.24
N LYS A 274 -10.52 7.56 -34.07
CA LYS A 274 -10.92 8.24 -35.29
C LYS A 274 -10.79 7.28 -36.46
N ARG A 275 -11.82 7.14 -37.29
CA ARG A 275 -11.80 6.39 -38.53
C ARG A 275 -11.20 7.23 -39.67
N ALA A 276 -10.87 6.56 -40.77
CA ALA A 276 -10.33 7.23 -41.98
C ALA A 276 -11.32 8.24 -42.60
N ASP A 277 -12.62 8.02 -42.42
CA ASP A 277 -13.70 8.89 -42.90
C ASP A 277 -13.94 10.11 -41.97
N GLY A 278 -13.15 10.25 -40.91
CA GLY A 278 -13.28 11.33 -39.93
C GLY A 278 -14.30 11.06 -38.82
N SER A 279 -15.09 9.99 -38.90
CA SER A 279 -16.02 9.59 -37.84
C SER A 279 -15.27 9.11 -36.59
N VAL A 280 -15.97 9.14 -35.45
CA VAL A 280 -15.40 8.79 -34.15
C VAL A 280 -16.21 7.67 -33.51
N LYS A 281 -15.50 6.72 -32.87
CA LYS A 281 -16.13 5.67 -32.06
C LYS A 281 -15.39 5.47 -30.74
N VAL A 282 -16.07 4.84 -29.78
CA VAL A 282 -15.41 4.38 -28.56
C VAL A 282 -14.51 3.20 -28.94
N LYS A 283 -13.23 3.24 -28.53
CA LYS A 283 -12.27 2.14 -28.71
C LYS A 283 -12.79 0.85 -28.11
N GLN A 284 -12.68 -0.24 -28.83
CA GLN A 284 -12.94 -1.57 -28.26
C GLN A 284 -11.76 -1.99 -27.37
N GLY A 285 -12.07 -2.72 -26.29
CA GLY A 285 -11.10 -3.13 -25.29
C GLY A 285 -10.87 -2.08 -24.21
N VAL A 286 -9.91 -2.34 -23.35
CA VAL A 286 -9.56 -1.47 -22.23
C VAL A 286 -8.08 -1.12 -22.31
N ALA A 287 -7.76 0.17 -22.37
CA ALA A 287 -6.38 0.64 -22.26
C ALA A 287 -5.81 0.17 -20.91
N ARG A 288 -4.52 -0.22 -20.91
CA ARG A 288 -3.85 -0.77 -19.72
C ARG A 288 -3.97 0.17 -18.50
N ASP A 289 -3.79 1.46 -18.74
CA ASP A 289 -3.79 2.50 -17.69
C ASP A 289 -5.03 3.40 -17.77
N ARG A 290 -6.17 2.80 -18.14
CA ARG A 290 -7.42 3.54 -18.30
C ARG A 290 -7.80 4.30 -17.05
N ILE A 291 -8.05 5.60 -17.20
CA ILE A 291 -8.63 6.45 -16.18
C ILE A 291 -10.11 6.08 -15.98
N VAL A 292 -10.50 5.87 -14.74
CA VAL A 292 -11.84 5.37 -14.37
C VAL A 292 -12.67 6.42 -13.64
N SER A 293 -12.05 7.51 -13.17
CA SER A 293 -12.68 8.57 -12.40
C SER A 293 -12.04 9.91 -12.68
N THR A 294 -12.86 10.95 -12.84
CA THR A 294 -12.40 12.33 -13.00
C THR A 294 -12.12 13.03 -11.68
N THR A 295 -12.67 12.51 -10.58
CA THR A 295 -12.42 13.01 -9.22
C THR A 295 -11.18 12.42 -8.57
N ASP A 296 -10.78 11.23 -9.02
CA ASP A 296 -9.56 10.55 -8.60
C ASP A 296 -8.88 9.90 -9.82
N PRO A 297 -8.17 10.71 -10.64
CA PRO A 297 -7.57 10.24 -11.90
C PRO A 297 -6.46 9.20 -11.72
N GLU A 298 -5.93 9.03 -10.51
CA GLU A 298 -4.91 8.02 -10.21
C GLU A 298 -5.50 6.63 -9.90
N MET A 299 -6.81 6.51 -9.71
CA MET A 299 -7.49 5.22 -9.56
C MET A 299 -7.38 4.39 -10.86
N ARG A 300 -7.25 3.08 -10.68
CA ARG A 300 -7.24 2.12 -11.80
C ARG A 300 -8.15 0.93 -11.51
N HIS A 301 -8.58 0.25 -12.57
CA HIS A 301 -9.17 -1.09 -12.46
C HIS A 301 -8.10 -2.09 -12.04
N GLY A 302 -8.33 -2.83 -10.98
CA GLY A 302 -7.48 -3.89 -10.50
C GLY A 302 -8.19 -5.23 -10.47
N ARG A 303 -7.42 -6.31 -10.29
CA ARG A 303 -7.93 -7.66 -10.07
C ARG A 303 -7.20 -8.30 -8.92
N LYS A 304 -7.96 -8.92 -8.02
CA LYS A 304 -7.41 -9.80 -6.99
C LYS A 304 -7.37 -11.25 -7.48
N SER A 305 -8.35 -11.64 -8.30
CA SER A 305 -8.46 -12.94 -8.97
C SER A 305 -9.15 -12.76 -10.32
N THR A 306 -9.34 -13.83 -11.08
CA THR A 306 -10.08 -13.80 -12.35
C THR A 306 -11.50 -13.27 -12.18
N SER A 307 -12.15 -13.52 -11.04
CA SER A 307 -13.54 -13.14 -10.73
C SER A 307 -13.65 -11.87 -9.88
N GLN A 308 -12.63 -11.53 -9.09
CA GLN A 308 -12.68 -10.38 -8.18
C GLN A 308 -11.98 -9.15 -8.76
N ARG A 309 -12.77 -8.20 -9.24
CA ARG A 309 -12.32 -6.89 -9.70
C ARG A 309 -12.53 -5.85 -8.60
N PHE A 310 -11.72 -4.80 -8.62
CA PHE A 310 -11.87 -3.65 -7.75
C PHE A 310 -11.34 -2.39 -8.43
N ASP A 311 -11.74 -1.22 -7.93
CA ASP A 311 -11.36 0.08 -8.45
C ASP A 311 -10.68 0.88 -7.34
N GLY A 312 -9.47 1.34 -7.61
CA GLY A 312 -8.69 2.08 -6.61
C GLY A 312 -7.19 1.86 -6.72
N TYR A 313 -6.61 1.31 -5.64
CA TYR A 313 -5.18 1.16 -5.43
C TYR A 313 -4.83 -0.21 -4.86
N LYS A 314 -3.54 -0.56 -4.88
CA LYS A 314 -3.00 -1.66 -4.07
C LYS A 314 -2.12 -1.08 -2.96
N LEU A 315 -2.31 -1.54 -1.74
CA LEU A 315 -1.38 -1.33 -0.64
C LEU A 315 -0.42 -2.50 -0.60
N ALA A 316 0.86 -2.23 -0.74
CA ALA A 316 1.95 -3.18 -0.55
C ALA A 316 2.58 -2.96 0.82
N VAL A 317 2.89 -4.05 1.51
CA VAL A 317 3.35 -4.06 2.90
C VAL A 317 4.58 -4.95 3.03
N ALA A 318 5.59 -4.46 3.74
CA ALA A 318 6.71 -5.25 4.23
C ALA A 318 6.61 -5.41 5.75
N VAL A 319 6.76 -6.64 6.21
CA VAL A 319 6.73 -6.98 7.64
C VAL A 319 7.98 -7.75 7.99
N ASP A 320 8.70 -7.32 9.00
CA ASP A 320 9.80 -8.09 9.57
C ASP A 320 9.26 -9.37 10.21
N VAL A 321 9.76 -10.51 9.77
CA VAL A 321 9.28 -11.83 10.17
C VAL A 321 9.48 -12.09 11.66
N GLU A 322 10.55 -11.56 12.24
CA GLU A 322 10.93 -11.83 13.62
C GLU A 322 10.19 -10.93 14.62
N THR A 323 10.06 -9.63 14.28
CA THR A 323 9.46 -8.65 15.17
C THR A 323 7.97 -8.43 14.89
N GLN A 324 7.48 -8.89 13.75
CA GLN A 324 6.13 -8.64 13.24
C GLN A 324 5.82 -7.15 13.00
N LEU A 325 6.82 -6.28 13.03
CA LEU A 325 6.64 -4.87 12.72
C LEU A 325 6.44 -4.66 11.22
N ILE A 326 5.51 -3.80 10.87
CA ILE A 326 5.41 -3.26 9.53
C ILE A 326 6.59 -2.32 9.35
N THR A 327 7.51 -2.64 8.46
CA THR A 327 8.75 -1.89 8.25
C THR A 327 8.68 -0.94 7.06
N ALA A 328 7.83 -1.26 6.07
CA ALA A 328 7.57 -0.37 4.94
C ALA A 328 6.17 -0.56 4.39
N VAL A 329 5.62 0.50 3.81
CA VAL A 329 4.35 0.48 3.06
C VAL A 329 4.47 1.31 1.79
N GLU A 330 3.85 0.82 0.70
CA GLU A 330 3.75 1.55 -0.56
C GLU A 330 2.34 1.45 -1.14
N VAL A 331 1.93 2.47 -1.90
CA VAL A 331 0.64 2.48 -2.59
C VAL A 331 0.89 2.45 -4.10
N LEU A 332 0.40 1.41 -4.74
CA LEU A 332 0.53 1.18 -6.18
C LEU A 332 -0.80 1.46 -6.88
N PRO A 333 -0.79 1.77 -8.19
CA PRO A 333 -1.99 1.68 -9.02
C PRO A 333 -2.59 0.27 -8.95
N ALA A 334 -3.92 0.16 -8.98
CA ALA A 334 -4.60 -1.13 -8.83
C ALA A 334 -4.22 -2.19 -9.89
N ASN A 335 -3.80 -1.75 -11.09
CA ASN A 335 -3.35 -2.59 -12.20
C ASN A 335 -1.85 -2.90 -12.20
N ALA A 336 -1.07 -2.35 -11.26
CA ALA A 336 0.35 -2.64 -11.16
C ALA A 336 0.61 -4.10 -10.75
N HIS A 337 1.70 -4.68 -11.25
CA HIS A 337 2.16 -5.99 -10.81
C HIS A 337 2.74 -5.90 -9.40
N ASP A 338 2.45 -6.88 -8.54
CA ASP A 338 2.80 -6.82 -7.12
C ASP A 338 4.32 -6.77 -6.88
N SER A 339 5.10 -7.43 -7.74
CA SER A 339 6.58 -7.40 -7.66
C SER A 339 7.18 -6.00 -7.83
N THR A 340 6.44 -5.03 -8.39
CA THR A 340 6.92 -3.65 -8.53
C THR A 340 7.09 -2.93 -7.20
N ALA A 341 6.45 -3.45 -6.13
CA ALA A 341 6.60 -2.93 -4.78
C ALA A 341 7.86 -3.44 -4.07
N ALA A 342 8.47 -4.52 -4.53
CA ALA A 342 9.54 -5.20 -3.78
C ALA A 342 10.73 -4.27 -3.49
N GLU A 343 11.21 -3.52 -4.48
CA GLU A 343 12.36 -2.63 -4.32
C GLU A 343 12.09 -1.48 -3.34
N PRO A 344 11.04 -0.64 -3.50
CA PRO A 344 10.76 0.41 -2.53
C PRO A 344 10.44 -0.11 -1.14
N LEU A 345 9.89 -1.32 -0.98
CA LEU A 345 9.65 -1.93 0.32
C LEU A 345 10.94 -2.41 0.99
N VAL A 346 11.87 -2.99 0.24
CA VAL A 346 13.20 -3.37 0.75
C VAL A 346 13.96 -2.13 1.20
N GLU A 347 14.08 -1.11 0.36
CA GLU A 347 14.74 0.14 0.70
C GLU A 347 14.08 0.85 1.89
N GLY A 348 12.74 0.86 1.94
CA GLY A 348 12.00 1.40 3.07
C GLY A 348 12.29 0.66 4.37
N THR A 349 12.39 -0.66 4.32
CA THR A 349 12.76 -1.48 5.47
C THR A 349 14.19 -1.19 5.94
N GLU A 350 15.14 -1.11 5.00
CA GLU A 350 16.54 -0.80 5.32
C GLU A 350 16.68 0.60 5.96
N ARG A 351 15.96 1.60 5.44
CA ARG A 351 15.90 2.93 6.07
C ARG A 351 15.27 2.92 7.45
N ALA A 352 14.15 2.18 7.60
CA ALA A 352 13.41 2.12 8.86
C ALA A 352 14.18 1.40 9.97
N THR A 353 14.93 0.35 9.64
CA THR A 353 15.61 -0.51 10.64
C THR A 353 17.10 -0.23 10.76
N GLY A 354 17.73 0.40 9.75
CA GLY A 354 19.16 0.56 9.63
C GLY A 354 19.90 -0.77 9.39
N GLN A 355 19.20 -1.82 8.95
CA GLN A 355 19.76 -3.16 8.68
C GLN A 355 19.44 -3.58 7.24
N ARG A 356 20.39 -4.27 6.59
CA ARG A 356 20.16 -4.82 5.24
C ARG A 356 19.11 -5.91 5.26
N VAL A 357 18.31 -5.98 4.20
CA VAL A 357 17.42 -7.11 3.95
C VAL A 357 18.23 -8.25 3.33
N THR A 358 18.12 -9.44 3.93
CA THR A 358 18.83 -10.64 3.48
C THR A 358 17.89 -11.68 2.86
N GLU A 359 16.59 -11.63 3.17
CA GLU A 359 15.60 -12.55 2.59
C GLU A 359 14.24 -11.85 2.40
N ILE A 360 13.64 -12.07 1.25
CA ILE A 360 12.27 -11.71 0.90
C ILE A 360 11.42 -12.97 0.88
N ILE A 361 10.31 -12.97 1.62
CA ILE A 361 9.31 -14.04 1.62
C ILE A 361 8.02 -13.46 1.01
N GLY A 362 7.56 -14.02 -0.10
CA GLY A 362 6.39 -13.49 -0.82
C GLY A 362 5.55 -14.56 -1.48
N ASP A 363 4.44 -14.16 -2.09
CA ASP A 363 3.66 -15.06 -2.92
C ASP A 363 4.34 -15.32 -4.29
N SER A 364 3.65 -16.02 -5.18
CA SER A 364 4.20 -16.34 -6.51
C SER A 364 4.45 -15.11 -7.39
N ALA A 365 3.83 -13.96 -7.12
CA ALA A 365 4.06 -12.73 -7.86
C ALA A 365 5.49 -12.18 -7.64
N PHE A 366 6.11 -12.48 -6.49
CA PHE A 366 7.49 -12.11 -6.17
C PHE A 366 8.50 -13.20 -6.61
N GLY A 367 8.02 -14.35 -7.07
CA GLY A 367 8.81 -15.53 -7.43
C GLY A 367 9.18 -15.63 -8.91
N ASP A 368 8.97 -14.61 -9.72
CA ASP A 368 9.34 -14.60 -11.13
C ASP A 368 10.86 -14.61 -11.34
N ALA A 369 11.29 -15.04 -12.54
CA ALA A 369 12.69 -15.26 -12.84
C ALA A 369 13.55 -13.98 -12.82
N GLN A 370 12.98 -12.86 -13.29
CA GLN A 370 13.70 -11.58 -13.33
C GLN A 370 13.88 -11.03 -11.91
N SER A 371 12.83 -11.11 -11.08
CA SER A 371 12.90 -10.71 -9.68
C SER A 371 13.95 -11.53 -8.93
N ARG A 372 13.98 -12.87 -9.12
CA ARG A 372 14.98 -13.74 -8.49
C ARG A 372 16.41 -13.40 -8.91
N ALA A 373 16.67 -13.19 -10.20
CA ALA A 373 18.00 -12.82 -10.71
C ALA A 373 18.46 -11.50 -10.09
N ARG A 374 17.62 -10.47 -10.13
CA ARG A 374 17.93 -9.15 -9.57
C ARG A 374 18.23 -9.21 -8.07
N TRP A 375 17.43 -9.96 -7.29
CA TRP A 375 17.66 -10.09 -5.86
C TRP A 375 18.89 -10.91 -5.53
N GLN A 376 19.19 -11.95 -6.31
CA GLN A 376 20.43 -12.72 -6.17
C GLN A 376 21.67 -11.87 -6.41
N GLU A 377 21.67 -11.00 -7.42
CA GLU A 377 22.76 -10.03 -7.68
C GLU A 377 23.00 -9.09 -6.49
N ARG A 378 21.92 -8.74 -5.75
CA ARG A 378 21.99 -7.92 -4.52
C ARG A 378 22.33 -8.74 -3.26
N GLY A 379 22.50 -10.03 -3.36
CA GLY A 379 22.75 -10.93 -2.23
C GLY A 379 21.52 -11.16 -1.35
N VAL A 380 20.31 -10.98 -1.89
CA VAL A 380 19.04 -11.16 -1.17
C VAL A 380 18.39 -12.47 -1.60
N GLY A 381 18.11 -13.36 -0.65
CA GLY A 381 17.38 -14.62 -0.87
C GLY A 381 15.90 -14.35 -1.19
N VAL A 382 15.29 -15.21 -2.01
CA VAL A 382 13.86 -15.12 -2.36
C VAL A 382 13.15 -16.44 -2.04
N THR A 383 12.35 -16.45 -1.00
CA THR A 383 11.45 -17.54 -0.65
C THR A 383 10.04 -17.25 -1.16
N ALA A 384 9.79 -17.63 -2.40
CA ALA A 384 8.50 -17.46 -3.08
C ALA A 384 8.25 -18.67 -3.98
N LYS A 385 6.97 -19.03 -4.18
CA LYS A 385 6.63 -20.09 -5.13
C LYS A 385 6.91 -19.65 -6.56
N VAL A 386 7.43 -20.54 -7.37
CA VAL A 386 7.53 -20.30 -8.82
C VAL A 386 6.12 -20.33 -9.39
N PRO A 387 5.74 -19.35 -10.24
CA PRO A 387 4.44 -19.35 -10.89
C PRO A 387 4.18 -20.69 -11.61
N LYS A 388 2.99 -21.25 -11.39
CA LYS A 388 2.60 -22.48 -12.07
C LYS A 388 2.38 -22.20 -13.55
N VAL A 389 2.99 -23.01 -14.40
CA VAL A 389 2.61 -23.05 -15.81
C VAL A 389 1.36 -23.93 -15.91
N PRO A 390 0.25 -23.42 -16.48
CA PRO A 390 -0.93 -24.25 -16.67
C PRO A 390 -0.56 -25.48 -17.48
N PRO A 391 -1.04 -26.69 -17.11
CA PRO A 391 -0.83 -27.87 -17.92
C PRO A 391 -1.46 -27.65 -19.29
N GLY A 392 -0.67 -27.77 -20.33
CA GLY A 392 -1.12 -27.70 -21.72
C GLY A 392 -1.41 -29.09 -22.26
N GLU A 393 -2.16 -29.16 -23.36
CA GLU A 393 -2.34 -30.41 -24.10
C GLU A 393 -1.02 -31.03 -24.58
N ARG A 394 0.02 -30.19 -24.70
CA ARG A 394 1.35 -30.57 -25.18
C ARG A 394 2.41 -30.31 -24.14
N PHE A 395 3.49 -31.12 -24.22
CA PHE A 395 4.67 -30.97 -23.37
C PHE A 395 5.22 -29.54 -23.42
N GLY A 396 5.32 -28.91 -22.26
CA GLY A 396 6.03 -27.67 -22.02
C GLY A 396 7.54 -27.88 -21.94
N LYS A 397 8.29 -26.81 -21.75
CA LYS A 397 9.74 -26.88 -21.56
C LYS A 397 10.13 -27.55 -20.23
N GLU A 398 9.21 -27.58 -19.30
CA GLU A 398 9.33 -28.21 -17.97
C GLU A 398 9.41 -29.73 -18.03
N ASP A 399 8.79 -30.33 -19.07
CA ASP A 399 8.77 -31.77 -19.28
C ASP A 399 10.07 -32.29 -19.90
N PHE A 400 11.01 -31.38 -20.24
CA PHE A 400 12.32 -31.70 -20.79
C PHE A 400 13.38 -31.59 -19.71
N GLU A 401 14.22 -32.62 -19.56
CA GLU A 401 15.35 -32.61 -18.62
C GLU A 401 16.51 -31.81 -19.22
N LEU A 402 16.95 -30.75 -18.51
CA LEU A 402 18.08 -29.91 -18.90
C LEU A 402 19.35 -30.38 -18.21
N GLY A 403 20.44 -30.52 -18.94
CA GLY A 403 21.75 -30.83 -18.39
C GLY A 403 22.24 -29.79 -17.39
N PRO A 404 23.06 -30.20 -16.40
CA PRO A 404 23.56 -29.27 -15.37
C PRO A 404 24.38 -28.11 -15.95
N ASP A 405 25.08 -28.36 -17.04
CA ASP A 405 25.89 -27.41 -17.81
C ASP A 405 25.09 -26.63 -18.84
N GLU A 406 23.79 -26.92 -18.97
CA GLU A 406 22.90 -26.40 -20.01
C GLU A 406 23.37 -26.66 -21.42
N GLN A 407 24.17 -27.71 -21.69
CA GLN A 407 24.65 -28.05 -23.03
C GLN A 407 23.79 -29.11 -23.73
N TRP A 408 22.92 -29.80 -23.00
CA TRP A 408 22.04 -30.80 -23.58
C TRP A 408 20.61 -30.73 -22.98
N LEU A 409 19.66 -31.23 -23.79
CA LEU A 409 18.26 -31.30 -23.41
C LEU A 409 17.70 -32.69 -23.77
N LYS A 410 17.08 -33.39 -22.79
CA LYS A 410 16.46 -34.68 -22.98
C LYS A 410 14.95 -34.55 -23.05
N CYS A 411 14.34 -35.14 -24.08
CA CYS A 411 12.89 -35.07 -24.28
C CYS A 411 12.15 -36.14 -23.46
N PRO A 412 10.81 -36.03 -23.27
CA PRO A 412 10.00 -37.02 -22.53
C PRO A 412 10.09 -38.45 -23.10
N ALA A 413 10.45 -38.62 -24.39
CA ALA A 413 10.71 -39.94 -25.02
C ALA A 413 12.15 -40.46 -24.80
N GLY A 414 12.96 -39.81 -23.93
CA GLY A 414 14.30 -40.24 -23.55
C GLY A 414 15.43 -39.85 -24.52
N ARG A 415 15.14 -39.16 -25.64
CA ARG A 415 16.21 -38.76 -26.61
C ARG A 415 16.88 -37.48 -26.15
N VAL A 416 18.23 -37.44 -26.28
CA VAL A 416 19.05 -36.30 -25.84
C VAL A 416 19.56 -35.56 -27.08
N THR A 417 19.43 -34.22 -27.08
CA THR A 417 20.02 -33.35 -28.12
C THR A 417 21.06 -32.42 -27.48
N TYR A 418 22.19 -32.28 -28.17
CA TYR A 418 23.25 -31.30 -27.88
C TYR A 418 23.20 -30.12 -28.84
N LYS A 419 22.26 -30.16 -29.80
CA LYS A 419 22.15 -29.15 -30.84
C LYS A 419 21.30 -27.98 -30.34
N TRP A 420 21.94 -26.84 -30.12
CA TRP A 420 21.26 -25.60 -29.75
C TRP A 420 21.84 -24.40 -30.52
N TYR A 421 21.05 -23.34 -30.56
CA TYR A 421 21.41 -22.05 -31.16
C TYR A 421 21.16 -20.93 -30.19
N ARG A 422 21.95 -19.86 -30.28
CA ARG A 422 21.65 -18.61 -29.59
C ARG A 422 20.34 -18.04 -30.10
N SER A 423 19.48 -17.59 -29.20
CA SER A 423 18.20 -16.94 -29.51
C SER A 423 18.05 -15.72 -28.64
N ARG A 424 17.29 -14.74 -29.11
CA ARG A 424 16.93 -13.55 -28.30
C ARG A 424 15.47 -13.59 -27.94
N VAL A 425 15.16 -13.31 -26.70
CA VAL A 425 13.80 -13.21 -26.18
C VAL A 425 13.60 -11.86 -25.50
N LYS A 426 12.44 -11.24 -25.70
CA LYS A 426 12.09 -9.98 -25.06
C LYS A 426 11.21 -10.28 -23.85
N ILE A 427 11.65 -9.86 -22.66
CA ILE A 427 10.93 -10.06 -21.39
C ILE A 427 10.92 -8.74 -20.63
N GLY A 428 9.74 -8.25 -20.27
CA GLY A 428 9.59 -7.00 -19.51
C GLY A 428 10.20 -5.76 -20.19
N GLY A 429 10.28 -5.76 -21.55
CA GLY A 429 10.90 -4.68 -22.31
C GLY A 429 12.38 -4.89 -22.62
N ASN A 430 13.10 -5.70 -21.86
CA ASN A 430 14.51 -6.02 -22.04
C ASN A 430 14.71 -7.20 -23.00
N VAL A 431 15.81 -7.20 -23.74
CA VAL A 431 16.20 -8.28 -24.64
C VAL A 431 17.29 -9.11 -23.99
N TYR A 432 17.05 -10.40 -23.87
CA TYR A 432 17.97 -11.37 -23.27
C TYR A 432 18.41 -12.39 -24.28
N GLU A 433 19.66 -12.85 -24.19
CA GLU A 433 20.12 -14.02 -24.92
C GLU A 433 19.71 -15.30 -24.18
N THR A 434 19.36 -16.33 -24.95
CA THR A 434 18.96 -17.64 -24.44
C THR A 434 19.32 -18.74 -25.43
N LYS A 435 19.20 -20.01 -24.96
CA LYS A 435 19.44 -21.18 -25.79
C LYS A 435 18.12 -21.71 -26.36
N ARG A 436 18.17 -22.07 -27.65
CA ARG A 436 17.10 -22.73 -28.37
C ARG A 436 17.57 -24.11 -28.79
N PHE A 437 17.09 -25.15 -28.13
CA PHE A 437 17.38 -26.55 -28.43
C PHE A 437 16.52 -27.05 -29.58
N VAL A 438 17.11 -27.85 -30.47
CA VAL A 438 16.45 -28.41 -31.65
C VAL A 438 16.61 -29.93 -31.65
N PHE A 439 15.51 -30.64 -31.72
CA PHE A 439 15.49 -32.09 -31.91
C PHE A 439 15.35 -32.41 -33.40
N PRO A 440 16.12 -33.39 -33.96
CA PRO A 440 16.02 -33.78 -35.36
C PRO A 440 14.60 -34.20 -35.75
N ALA A 441 14.19 -33.82 -36.96
CA ALA A 441 12.86 -34.14 -37.48
C ALA A 441 12.62 -35.66 -37.57
N GLU A 442 13.67 -36.41 -37.92
CA GLU A 442 13.66 -37.88 -38.04
C GLU A 442 13.33 -38.55 -36.70
N TRP A 443 13.83 -37.98 -35.62
CA TRP A 443 13.53 -38.50 -34.28
C TRP A 443 12.08 -38.22 -33.84
N CYS A 444 11.56 -37.08 -34.26
CA CYS A 444 10.21 -36.66 -33.91
C CYS A 444 9.13 -37.31 -34.80
N SER A 445 9.45 -37.65 -36.04
CA SER A 445 8.51 -38.25 -37.01
C SER A 445 8.04 -39.64 -36.55
N VAL A 446 8.93 -40.44 -35.97
CA VAL A 446 8.64 -41.81 -35.50
C VAL A 446 8.37 -41.89 -33.98
N CYS A 447 8.19 -40.77 -33.33
CA CYS A 447 8.03 -40.72 -31.88
C CYS A 447 6.58 -41.03 -31.46
N PRO A 448 6.33 -41.98 -30.55
CA PRO A 448 4.98 -42.32 -30.08
C PRO A 448 4.32 -41.16 -29.31
N LEU A 449 5.10 -40.22 -28.80
CA LEU A 449 4.61 -39.04 -28.09
C LEU A 449 4.45 -37.79 -28.97
N ARG A 450 4.54 -37.94 -30.30
CA ARG A 450 4.55 -36.84 -31.26
C ARG A 450 3.34 -35.92 -31.14
N SER A 451 2.13 -36.48 -31.03
CA SER A 451 0.88 -35.73 -30.94
C SER A 451 0.84 -34.79 -29.71
N ARG A 452 1.47 -35.21 -28.59
CA ARG A 452 1.60 -34.41 -27.37
C ARG A 452 2.82 -33.47 -27.38
N CYS A 453 3.66 -33.52 -28.41
CA CYS A 453 4.92 -32.79 -28.44
C CYS A 453 4.96 -31.72 -29.51
N VAL A 454 4.49 -32.01 -30.75
CA VAL A 454 4.59 -31.15 -31.92
C VAL A 454 3.21 -30.85 -32.50
N ARG A 455 3.04 -29.63 -33.04
CA ARG A 455 1.78 -29.26 -33.74
C ARG A 455 1.77 -29.91 -35.13
N GLU A 456 0.68 -30.51 -35.48
CA GLU A 456 0.44 -31.00 -36.82
C GLU A 456 -0.24 -29.91 -37.72
N PRO A 457 0.06 -29.84 -39.02
CA PRO A 457 1.16 -30.52 -39.71
C PRO A 457 2.52 -29.81 -39.45
N CYS A 458 3.52 -30.53 -38.96
CA CYS A 458 4.86 -29.98 -38.76
C CYS A 458 5.92 -30.91 -39.38
N ARG A 459 6.63 -30.43 -40.39
CA ARG A 459 7.76 -31.14 -41.01
C ARG A 459 9.08 -30.99 -40.23
N ARG A 460 9.08 -30.15 -39.17
CA ARG A 460 10.28 -29.91 -38.35
C ARG A 460 10.21 -30.70 -37.05
N GLY A 461 11.36 -30.96 -36.44
CA GLY A 461 11.42 -31.53 -35.09
C GLY A 461 11.02 -30.55 -34.00
N ARG A 462 10.93 -31.04 -32.77
CA ARG A 462 10.62 -30.21 -31.62
C ARG A 462 11.71 -29.15 -31.39
N VAL A 463 11.27 -27.92 -31.15
CA VAL A 463 12.14 -26.81 -30.76
C VAL A 463 11.73 -26.36 -29.37
N VAL A 464 12.70 -26.23 -28.47
CA VAL A 464 12.49 -25.76 -27.09
C VAL A 464 13.39 -24.56 -26.83
N THR A 465 12.79 -23.40 -26.59
CA THR A 465 13.52 -22.19 -26.20
C THR A 465 13.50 -22.10 -24.68
N LEU A 466 14.66 -22.04 -24.06
CA LEU A 466 14.78 -21.87 -22.63
C LEU A 466 14.44 -20.44 -22.21
N HIS A 467 14.12 -20.27 -20.93
CA HIS A 467 14.09 -18.95 -20.33
C HIS A 467 15.53 -18.50 -20.04
N PRO A 468 15.91 -17.21 -20.16
CA PRO A 468 17.28 -16.75 -19.84
C PRO A 468 17.76 -17.15 -18.44
N PHE A 469 16.83 -17.25 -17.48
CA PHE A 469 17.06 -17.64 -16.10
C PHE A 469 16.48 -19.04 -15.81
N GLU A 470 16.57 -19.99 -16.75
CA GLU A 470 15.95 -21.31 -16.62
C GLU A 470 16.55 -22.12 -15.45
N SER A 471 17.87 -22.05 -15.27
CA SER A 471 18.56 -22.70 -14.14
C SER A 471 18.05 -22.23 -12.79
N LEU A 472 17.86 -20.90 -12.61
CA LEU A 472 17.28 -20.32 -11.39
C LEU A 472 15.85 -20.81 -11.12
N LEU A 473 15.03 -20.87 -12.17
CA LEU A 473 13.64 -21.34 -12.04
C LEU A 473 13.61 -22.84 -11.67
N ARG A 474 14.46 -23.64 -12.26
CA ARG A 474 14.56 -25.08 -11.96
C ARG A 474 15.11 -25.33 -10.56
N ALA A 475 16.10 -24.58 -10.13
CA ALA A 475 16.62 -24.63 -8.77
C ALA A 475 15.51 -24.25 -7.75
N ALA A 476 14.79 -23.15 -7.99
CA ALA A 476 13.68 -22.72 -7.14
C ALA A 476 12.52 -23.73 -7.09
N ARG A 477 12.20 -24.43 -8.21
CA ARG A 477 11.20 -25.49 -8.22
C ARG A 477 11.62 -26.70 -7.37
N ARG A 478 12.88 -27.11 -7.46
CA ARG A 478 13.42 -28.20 -6.59
C ARG A 478 13.41 -27.79 -5.13
N GLU A 479 13.83 -26.56 -4.82
CA GLU A 479 13.86 -26.05 -3.47
C GLU A 479 12.45 -26.01 -2.85
N GLN A 480 11.42 -25.59 -3.58
CA GLN A 480 10.05 -25.47 -3.04
C GLN A 480 9.41 -26.82 -2.65
N GLU A 481 9.98 -27.96 -3.08
CA GLU A 481 9.55 -29.29 -2.68
C GLU A 481 10.11 -29.71 -1.32
N THR A 482 11.14 -29.02 -0.82
CA THR A 482 11.81 -29.33 0.45
C THR A 482 11.00 -28.87 1.66
N GLU A 483 11.16 -29.58 2.78
CA GLU A 483 10.55 -29.17 4.06
C GLU A 483 11.14 -27.85 4.58
N ALA A 484 12.43 -27.61 4.37
CA ALA A 484 13.09 -26.36 4.73
C ALA A 484 12.43 -25.14 4.04
N PHE A 485 12.08 -25.28 2.76
CA PHE A 485 11.33 -24.23 2.05
C PHE A 485 9.93 -24.03 2.66
N ARG A 486 9.22 -25.12 2.95
CA ARG A 486 7.86 -25.04 3.52
C ARG A 486 7.86 -24.31 4.86
N GLN A 487 8.85 -24.59 5.72
CA GLN A 487 9.01 -23.92 7.01
C GLN A 487 9.32 -22.43 6.85
N ARG A 488 10.21 -22.05 5.94
CA ARG A 488 10.47 -20.63 5.62
C ARG A 488 9.24 -19.95 5.05
N TYR A 489 8.57 -20.59 4.09
CA TYR A 489 7.41 -20.05 3.42
C TYR A 489 6.21 -19.82 4.36
N ARG A 490 6.02 -20.69 5.39
CA ARG A 490 4.99 -20.49 6.44
C ARG A 490 5.13 -19.16 7.17
N LYS A 491 6.34 -18.63 7.28
CA LYS A 491 6.57 -17.32 7.91
C LYS A 491 5.89 -16.16 7.16
N ARG A 492 5.45 -16.37 5.93
CA ARG A 492 4.64 -15.40 5.18
C ARG A 492 3.33 -15.02 5.88
N LEU A 493 2.78 -15.90 6.72
CA LEU A 493 1.55 -15.64 7.47
C LEU A 493 1.62 -14.34 8.30
N VAL A 494 2.80 -13.92 8.71
CA VAL A 494 3.00 -12.68 9.46
C VAL A 494 2.46 -11.46 8.70
N VAL A 495 2.74 -11.34 7.40
CA VAL A 495 2.25 -10.19 6.63
C VAL A 495 0.73 -10.23 6.43
N GLU A 496 0.14 -11.41 6.31
CA GLU A 496 -1.31 -11.57 6.22
C GLU A 496 -2.01 -11.06 7.50
N HIS A 497 -1.49 -11.43 8.68
CA HIS A 497 -2.01 -10.95 9.97
C HIS A 497 -1.88 -9.42 10.09
N ARG A 498 -0.75 -8.85 9.66
CA ARG A 498 -0.55 -7.39 9.72
C ARG A 498 -1.44 -6.66 8.72
N ILE A 499 -1.66 -7.20 7.52
CA ILE A 499 -2.63 -6.68 6.55
C ILE A 499 -4.06 -6.76 7.13
N ALA A 500 -4.43 -7.86 7.77
CA ALA A 500 -5.74 -7.97 8.44
C ALA A 500 -5.93 -6.86 9.48
N ARG A 501 -4.89 -6.55 10.27
CA ARG A 501 -4.91 -5.44 11.23
C ARG A 501 -5.08 -4.08 10.55
N LEU A 502 -4.36 -3.82 9.45
CA LEU A 502 -4.53 -2.59 8.67
C LEU A 502 -5.97 -2.43 8.13
N ILE A 503 -6.56 -3.53 7.68
CA ILE A 503 -7.95 -3.55 7.21
C ILE A 503 -8.93 -3.25 8.35
N GLN A 504 -8.73 -3.84 9.54
CA GLN A 504 -9.51 -3.52 10.74
C GLN A 504 -9.42 -2.04 11.10
N LEU A 505 -8.27 -1.41 10.88
CA LEU A 505 -8.05 0.02 11.08
C LEU A 505 -8.58 0.89 9.92
N GLY A 506 -9.33 0.30 8.97
CA GLY A 506 -10.02 1.02 7.90
C GLY A 506 -9.25 1.16 6.59
N MET A 507 -8.11 0.45 6.42
CA MET A 507 -7.28 0.58 5.22
C MET A 507 -7.88 -0.09 3.96
N ARG A 508 -9.02 -0.81 4.09
CA ARG A 508 -9.74 -1.36 2.92
C ARG A 508 -10.30 -0.27 2.01
N GLN A 509 -10.61 0.90 2.54
CA GLN A 509 -11.20 2.03 1.83
C GLN A 509 -10.27 3.24 1.89
N ALA A 510 -9.97 3.86 0.74
CA ALA A 510 -9.26 5.13 0.70
C ALA A 510 -10.10 6.23 1.37
N ARG A 511 -9.49 7.02 2.25
CA ARG A 511 -10.12 8.20 2.86
C ARG A 511 -9.98 9.45 1.99
N TYR A 512 -8.99 9.46 1.11
CA TYR A 512 -8.58 10.62 0.31
C TYR A 512 -8.49 10.26 -1.17
N PHE A 513 -8.52 11.25 -2.02
CA PHE A 513 -8.24 11.14 -3.44
C PHE A 513 -6.74 11.29 -3.72
N GLY A 514 -6.22 10.50 -4.63
CA GLY A 514 -4.84 10.54 -5.07
C GLY A 514 -3.90 9.66 -4.24
N ARG A 515 -2.96 9.00 -4.93
CA ARG A 515 -2.04 7.99 -4.38
C ARG A 515 -1.19 8.52 -3.22
N ARG A 516 -0.68 9.77 -3.31
CA ARG A 516 0.13 10.37 -2.25
C ARG A 516 -0.65 10.53 -0.93
N LYS A 517 -1.93 10.89 -0.99
CA LYS A 517 -2.78 11.04 0.20
C LYS A 517 -3.21 9.68 0.76
N VAL A 518 -3.41 8.68 -0.11
CA VAL A 518 -3.66 7.29 0.32
C VAL A 518 -2.42 6.69 0.97
N LEU A 519 -1.21 7.03 0.49
CA LEU A 519 0.04 6.65 1.15
C LEU A 519 0.19 7.28 2.54
N LEU A 520 -0.19 8.55 2.72
CA LEU A 520 -0.25 9.17 4.05
C LEU A 520 -1.18 8.39 4.98
N GLN A 521 -2.39 8.03 4.51
CA GLN A 521 -3.31 7.18 5.27
C GLN A 521 -2.64 5.85 5.65
N ALA A 522 -1.95 5.19 4.72
CA ALA A 522 -1.27 3.92 4.94
C ALA A 522 -0.16 4.04 6.00
N LEU A 523 0.67 5.09 5.92
CA LEU A 523 1.73 5.36 6.91
C LEU A 523 1.16 5.60 8.30
N LEU A 524 0.13 6.43 8.44
CA LEU A 524 -0.54 6.69 9.72
C LEU A 524 -1.17 5.40 10.29
N THR A 525 -1.83 4.61 9.45
CA THR A 525 -2.45 3.35 9.86
C THR A 525 -1.40 2.31 10.26
N ALA A 526 -0.28 2.23 9.54
CA ALA A 526 0.84 1.34 9.87
C ALA A 526 1.53 1.75 11.19
N MET A 527 1.68 3.06 11.45
CA MET A 527 2.15 3.55 12.76
C MET A 527 1.21 3.08 13.89
N VAL A 528 -0.09 3.26 13.74
CA VAL A 528 -1.08 2.78 14.72
C VAL A 528 -0.99 1.28 14.91
N ALA A 529 -0.87 0.51 13.83
CA ALA A 529 -0.73 -0.94 13.90
C ALA A 529 0.54 -1.36 14.67
N ASN A 530 1.68 -0.70 14.41
CA ASN A 530 2.94 -0.98 15.11
C ASN A 530 2.88 -0.54 16.58
N LEU A 531 2.34 0.64 16.88
CA LEU A 531 2.16 1.11 18.26
C LEU A 531 1.19 0.22 19.05
N SER A 532 0.14 -0.29 18.41
CA SER A 532 -0.77 -1.27 19.04
C SER A 532 -0.06 -2.60 19.35
N LEU A 533 0.83 -3.06 18.49
CA LEU A 533 1.64 -4.25 18.75
C LEU A 533 2.63 -4.00 19.90
N PHE A 534 3.27 -2.85 19.89
CA PHE A 534 4.18 -2.41 20.96
C PHE A 534 3.46 -2.34 22.31
N TRP A 535 2.28 -1.74 22.34
CA TRP A 535 1.41 -1.71 23.51
C TRP A 535 1.08 -3.12 24.03
N SER A 536 0.70 -4.06 23.14
CA SER A 536 0.38 -5.44 23.57
C SER A 536 1.60 -6.17 24.15
N PHE A 537 2.80 -5.91 23.67
CA PHE A 537 4.04 -6.45 24.25
C PHE A 537 4.30 -5.88 25.65
N SER A 538 4.11 -4.56 25.84
CA SER A 538 4.31 -3.94 27.16
C SER A 538 3.33 -4.49 28.21
N LEU A 539 2.08 -4.76 27.84
CA LEU A 539 1.12 -5.40 28.74
C LEU A 539 1.52 -6.83 29.09
N ALA A 540 1.98 -7.62 28.14
CA ALA A 540 2.41 -8.98 28.37
C ALA A 540 3.63 -9.05 29.33
N GLU A 541 4.60 -8.14 29.20
CA GLU A 541 5.75 -8.06 30.10
C GLU A 541 5.34 -7.64 31.51
N THR A 542 4.41 -6.68 31.66
CA THR A 542 3.89 -6.26 32.95
C THR A 542 3.15 -7.42 33.65
N LEU A 543 2.30 -8.14 32.92
CA LEU A 543 1.60 -9.32 33.45
C LEU A 543 2.57 -10.45 33.84
N HIS A 544 3.60 -10.69 33.06
CA HIS A 544 4.61 -11.72 33.36
C HIS A 544 5.41 -11.37 34.61
N SER A 545 5.83 -10.12 34.76
CA SER A 545 6.54 -9.65 35.95
C SER A 545 5.65 -9.69 37.20
N SER A 546 4.37 -9.32 37.08
CA SER A 546 3.40 -9.39 38.17
C SER A 546 3.11 -10.83 38.60
N LEU A 547 2.93 -11.76 37.65
CA LEU A 547 2.77 -13.19 37.94
C LEU A 547 4.01 -13.78 38.58
N SER A 548 5.20 -13.45 38.08
CA SER A 548 6.47 -13.88 38.67
C SER A 548 6.65 -13.36 40.08
N PHE A 549 6.23 -12.13 40.35
CA PHE A 549 6.26 -11.53 41.69
C PHE A 549 5.28 -12.23 42.64
N VAL A 550 4.05 -12.53 42.20
CA VAL A 550 3.04 -13.26 42.98
C VAL A 550 3.52 -14.70 43.27
N PHE A 551 4.13 -15.39 42.28
CA PHE A 551 4.73 -16.71 42.50
C PHE A 551 5.89 -16.66 43.51
N LEU A 552 6.78 -15.66 43.39
CA LEU A 552 7.91 -15.46 44.30
C LEU A 552 7.42 -15.14 45.73
N ALA A 553 6.44 -14.24 45.86
CA ALA A 553 5.82 -13.91 47.13
C ALA A 553 5.10 -15.12 47.76
N GLY A 554 4.35 -15.88 46.96
CA GLY A 554 3.72 -17.13 47.39
C GLY A 554 4.74 -18.18 47.86
N HIS A 555 5.87 -18.35 47.19
CA HIS A 555 6.97 -19.21 47.61
C HIS A 555 7.60 -18.74 48.93
N LEU A 556 7.85 -17.42 49.07
CA LEU A 556 8.40 -16.87 50.29
C LEU A 556 7.43 -17.04 51.48
N VAL A 557 6.14 -16.87 51.26
CA VAL A 557 5.11 -17.12 52.30
C VAL A 557 5.08 -18.60 52.69
N MET A 558 5.15 -19.51 51.71
CA MET A 558 5.21 -20.95 51.98
C MET A 558 6.50 -21.37 52.74
N ILE A 559 7.66 -20.81 52.36
CA ILE A 559 8.91 -21.06 53.09
C ILE A 559 8.86 -20.51 54.50
N ALA A 560 8.32 -19.32 54.70
CA ALA A 560 8.15 -18.72 56.04
C ALA A 560 7.19 -19.54 56.90
N SER A 561 6.08 -20.02 56.32
CA SER A 561 5.10 -20.85 57.02
C SER A 561 5.68 -22.22 57.39
N ALA A 562 6.47 -22.85 56.48
CA ALA A 562 7.19 -24.12 56.75
C ALA A 562 8.24 -23.92 57.85
N ALA A 563 9.00 -22.82 57.85
CA ALA A 563 9.96 -22.50 58.90
C ALA A 563 9.30 -22.21 60.26
N ALA A 564 8.12 -21.62 60.25
CA ALA A 564 7.32 -21.40 61.48
C ALA A 564 6.79 -22.75 62.04
N LEU A 565 6.32 -23.66 61.16
CA LEU A 565 5.89 -25.00 61.55
C LEU A 565 7.04 -25.86 62.10
N LEU A 566 8.24 -25.79 61.48
CA LEU A 566 9.43 -26.47 61.94
C LEU A 566 9.90 -25.97 63.33
N ARG A 567 9.65 -24.72 63.70
CA ARG A 567 9.95 -24.17 65.03
C ARG A 567 8.99 -24.66 66.13
N GLN A 568 7.84 -25.18 65.74
CA GLN A 568 6.83 -25.70 66.68
C GLN A 568 6.96 -27.23 66.91
N VAL A 569 7.78 -27.92 66.12
CA VAL A 569 8.05 -29.35 66.34
C VAL A 569 9.12 -29.47 67.42
N PRO A 570 8.82 -30.09 68.59
CA PRO A 570 9.80 -30.32 69.65
C PRO A 570 10.88 -31.29 69.16
N LEU A 571 12.12 -30.80 69.03
CA LEU A 571 13.25 -31.63 68.65
C LEU A 571 13.43 -32.74 69.71
N PRO A 572 13.63 -34.03 69.32
CA PRO A 572 14.00 -35.10 70.20
C PRO A 572 15.27 -34.74 70.98
N VAL A 573 15.32 -35.09 72.25
CA VAL A 573 16.39 -34.76 73.22
C VAL A 573 17.79 -35.14 72.71
N THR A 574 17.91 -36.08 71.79
CA THR A 574 19.16 -36.58 71.20
C THR A 574 19.83 -35.62 70.22
N LEU A 575 19.12 -34.59 69.70
CA LEU A 575 19.69 -33.63 68.75
C LEU A 575 20.09 -32.28 69.41
N ARG A 576 19.77 -32.09 70.69
CA ARG A 576 20.19 -30.89 71.46
C ARG A 576 21.64 -30.93 71.94
N GLN A 577 22.34 -32.04 71.81
CA GLN A 577 23.75 -32.17 72.22
C GLN A 577 24.75 -32.03 71.04
N ALA A 578 24.27 -31.82 69.79
CA ALA A 578 25.11 -31.76 68.61
C ALA A 578 25.06 -30.40 67.85
N LEU A 579 24.37 -29.38 68.41
CA LEU A 579 24.39 -27.98 68.02
C LEU A 579 24.85 -27.15 69.22
#